data_a9e73361d133aeead137a153f1c8bb59
#
_entry.id   a9e73361d133aeead137a153f1c8bb59
#
_cell.length_a   1.000
_cell.length_b   1.000
_cell.length_c   1.000
_cell.angle_alpha   90.00
_cell.angle_beta   90.00
_cell.angle_gamma   90.00
#
_symmetry.space_group_name_H-M   'P 1'
#
loop_
_entity.id
_entity.type
_entity.pdbx_description
1 polymer ?
#
loop_
_entity_poly.entity_id
_entity_poly.type
_entity_poly.pdbx_seq_one_letter_code
_entity_poly.pdbx_strand_id
1 'polypeptide(L)'
;MWPCNNPGEDARLYQAVEACSDFAIALGINIPTGKDSLSMKQQYTDTTVIAPGTVIISAAGVCSDIRKIITPAIDHDGGALFYIDLSREGLVIGGTTFAQTQSKIGNKAAGINDPIYFKKVFEFIQNLIKEKEITAGHDISSGGMLVTLLEMAFPNPNISLTLDLRVIDCLDDVHLFFTENSGLIIQSKMALDELAKRNGINCLKIGDVTHGKTMNVSTSNGNYLFDIPKHRDFWYSTSTLLDAQQTNGDLAQQRLQNYAKQPLKFKFPTSFTGRLASAVKHPKIKAAVIREQGSNSEREMSNALHLAGFEVVDGHMTD
;
A
#
# COMPACT_ATOMS: atom_id res chain seq x y z
N MET A 1 -3.84 -15.27 -9.63
CA MET A 1 -4.45 -16.50 -9.05
C MET A 1 -5.88 -16.61 -9.57
N TRP A 2 -6.26 -17.77 -10.17
CA TRP A 2 -7.57 -17.84 -10.82
C TRP A 2 -8.14 -19.27 -10.80
N PRO A 3 -9.44 -19.46 -10.58
CA PRO A 3 -10.08 -20.79 -10.55
C PRO A 3 -10.59 -21.22 -11.94
N CYS A 4 -9.72 -21.32 -12.94
CA CYS A 4 -10.07 -21.53 -14.36
C CYS A 4 -10.93 -22.78 -14.63
N ASN A 5 -10.90 -23.78 -13.75
CA ASN A 5 -11.71 -25.01 -13.92
C ASN A 5 -13.22 -24.81 -13.64
N ASN A 6 -13.65 -23.57 -13.35
CA ASN A 6 -15.03 -23.23 -13.12
C ASN A 6 -15.63 -22.56 -14.37
N PRO A 7 -16.92 -22.76 -14.68
CA PRO A 7 -17.54 -22.19 -15.86
C PRO A 7 -17.41 -20.69 -15.97
N GLY A 8 -16.89 -20.19 -17.09
CA GLY A 8 -16.71 -18.75 -17.41
C GLY A 8 -15.49 -18.10 -16.81
N GLU A 9 -14.73 -18.79 -15.96
CA GLU A 9 -13.55 -18.18 -15.30
C GLU A 9 -12.36 -18.02 -16.25
N ASP A 10 -12.23 -18.83 -17.26
CA ASP A 10 -11.25 -18.68 -18.34
C ASP A 10 -11.47 -17.39 -19.15
N ALA A 11 -12.72 -17.09 -19.51
CA ALA A 11 -13.08 -15.86 -20.19
C ALA A 11 -12.83 -14.62 -19.31
N ARG A 12 -13.16 -14.71 -18.02
CA ARG A 12 -12.89 -13.64 -17.06
C ARG A 12 -11.40 -13.42 -16.86
N LEU A 13 -10.58 -14.48 -16.84
CA LEU A 13 -9.12 -14.36 -16.79
C LEU A 13 -8.60 -13.61 -18.02
N TYR A 14 -9.07 -13.97 -19.21
CA TYR A 14 -8.67 -13.30 -20.45
C TYR A 14 -8.96 -11.80 -20.36
N GLN A 15 -10.17 -11.41 -19.98
CA GLN A 15 -10.59 -10.02 -19.84
C GLN A 15 -9.73 -9.27 -18.79
N ALA A 16 -9.40 -9.91 -17.68
CA ALA A 16 -8.56 -9.30 -16.65
C ALA A 16 -7.12 -9.07 -17.14
N VAL A 17 -6.56 -10.02 -17.89
CA VAL A 17 -5.22 -9.90 -18.49
C VAL A 17 -5.20 -8.83 -19.58
N GLU A 18 -6.23 -8.78 -20.44
CA GLU A 18 -6.37 -7.77 -21.48
C GLU A 18 -6.40 -6.36 -20.87
N ALA A 19 -7.27 -6.13 -19.87
CA ALA A 19 -7.37 -4.84 -19.18
C ALA A 19 -6.04 -4.44 -18.50
N CYS A 20 -5.36 -5.39 -17.85
CA CYS A 20 -4.05 -5.17 -17.24
C CYS A 20 -2.98 -4.80 -18.27
N SER A 21 -2.97 -5.50 -19.41
CA SER A 21 -2.04 -5.25 -20.52
C SER A 21 -2.26 -3.86 -21.13
N ASP A 22 -3.51 -3.53 -21.44
CA ASP A 22 -3.86 -2.23 -22.04
C ASP A 22 -3.48 -1.06 -21.13
N PHE A 23 -3.74 -1.20 -19.84
CA PHE A 23 -3.35 -0.19 -18.85
C PHE A 23 -1.82 -0.06 -18.75
N ALA A 24 -1.08 -1.17 -18.68
CA ALA A 24 0.37 -1.16 -18.63
C ALA A 24 1.00 -0.53 -19.89
N ILE A 25 0.45 -0.82 -21.07
CA ILE A 25 0.87 -0.22 -22.35
C ILE A 25 0.63 1.29 -22.33
N ALA A 26 -0.54 1.73 -21.90
CA ALA A 26 -0.88 3.15 -21.81
C ALA A 26 0.05 3.93 -20.85
N LEU A 27 0.45 3.30 -19.73
CA LEU A 27 1.42 3.88 -18.80
C LEU A 27 2.86 3.82 -19.32
N GLY A 28 3.17 2.95 -20.27
CA GLY A 28 4.53 2.67 -20.74
C GLY A 28 5.33 1.82 -19.75
N ILE A 29 4.67 0.93 -19.03
CA ILE A 29 5.25 0.03 -18.04
C ILE A 29 5.39 -1.36 -18.67
N ASN A 30 6.55 -2.00 -18.45
CA ASN A 30 6.78 -3.39 -18.86
C ASN A 30 6.39 -4.35 -17.72
N ILE A 31 5.68 -5.42 -18.07
CA ILE A 31 5.43 -6.57 -17.20
C ILE A 31 6.29 -7.72 -17.69
N PRO A 32 7.53 -7.88 -17.18
CA PRO A 32 8.51 -8.80 -17.75
C PRO A 32 8.24 -10.26 -17.38
N THR A 33 7.50 -10.51 -16.33
CA THR A 33 7.26 -11.85 -15.80
C THR A 33 5.94 -11.93 -15.05
N GLY A 34 5.42 -13.14 -14.93
CA GLY A 34 4.25 -13.45 -14.13
C GLY A 34 4.42 -14.81 -13.45
N LYS A 35 3.59 -15.05 -12.43
CA LYS A 35 3.45 -16.33 -11.77
C LYS A 35 1.97 -16.65 -11.62
N ASP A 36 1.51 -17.70 -12.27
CA ASP A 36 0.12 -18.06 -12.34
C ASP A 36 -0.21 -19.27 -11.47
N SER A 37 -1.40 -19.23 -10.87
CA SER A 37 -2.02 -20.35 -10.19
C SER A 37 -3.46 -20.42 -10.67
N LEU A 38 -3.79 -21.43 -11.50
CA LEU A 38 -5.02 -21.47 -12.27
C LEU A 38 -6.08 -22.45 -11.75
N SER A 39 -5.81 -23.12 -10.61
CA SER A 39 -6.71 -24.11 -10.01
C SER A 39 -6.96 -23.83 -8.52
N MET A 40 -7.11 -22.56 -8.17
CA MET A 40 -7.19 -22.11 -6.78
C MET A 40 -8.53 -22.49 -6.14
N LYS A 41 -8.53 -23.63 -5.45
CA LYS A 41 -9.63 -24.08 -4.60
C LYS A 41 -9.11 -24.91 -3.44
N GLN A 42 -9.86 -24.91 -2.34
CA GLN A 42 -9.65 -25.80 -1.20
C GLN A 42 -10.88 -26.67 -1.02
N GLN A 43 -10.68 -27.98 -1.03
CA GLN A 43 -11.74 -28.95 -0.78
C GLN A 43 -11.71 -29.42 0.66
N TYR A 44 -12.83 -29.32 1.33
CA TYR A 44 -13.11 -29.87 2.64
C TYR A 44 -14.07 -31.07 2.49
N THR A 45 -14.33 -31.77 3.60
CA THR A 45 -15.22 -32.97 3.59
C THR A 45 -16.60 -32.64 2.99
N ASP A 46 -17.20 -31.52 3.38
CA ASP A 46 -18.59 -31.19 3.06
C ASP A 46 -18.72 -29.92 2.18
N THR A 47 -17.63 -29.28 1.82
CA THR A 47 -17.68 -28.07 1.04
C THR A 47 -16.41 -27.84 0.24
N THR A 48 -16.52 -27.06 -0.83
CA THR A 48 -15.38 -26.58 -1.61
C THR A 48 -15.36 -25.05 -1.58
N VAL A 49 -14.27 -24.47 -1.14
CA VAL A 49 -14.03 -23.03 -1.19
C VAL A 49 -13.23 -22.73 -2.45
N ILE A 50 -13.80 -21.91 -3.32
CA ILE A 50 -13.18 -21.45 -4.57
C ILE A 50 -12.62 -20.05 -4.31
N ALA A 51 -11.35 -19.84 -4.59
CA ALA A 51 -10.75 -18.52 -4.48
C ALA A 51 -11.31 -17.59 -5.57
N PRO A 52 -11.60 -16.31 -5.25
CA PRO A 52 -11.98 -15.35 -6.28
C PRO A 52 -10.83 -15.13 -7.26
N GLY A 53 -11.15 -14.87 -8.53
CA GLY A 53 -10.16 -14.46 -9.52
C GLY A 53 -9.44 -13.19 -9.06
N THR A 54 -8.12 -13.24 -8.96
CA THR A 54 -7.31 -12.15 -8.39
C THR A 54 -6.07 -11.90 -9.23
N VAL A 55 -5.86 -10.65 -9.66
CA VAL A 55 -4.63 -10.15 -10.25
C VAL A 55 -3.89 -9.34 -9.20
N ILE A 56 -2.62 -9.67 -8.98
CA ILE A 56 -1.73 -8.93 -8.08
C ILE A 56 -0.58 -8.39 -8.91
N ILE A 57 -0.41 -7.08 -8.92
CA ILE A 57 0.68 -6.41 -9.61
C ILE A 57 1.68 -5.89 -8.57
N SER A 58 2.93 -6.29 -8.72
CA SER A 58 4.05 -5.75 -7.95
C SER A 58 4.90 -4.89 -8.87
N ALA A 59 5.25 -3.70 -8.42
CA ALA A 59 6.10 -2.79 -9.16
C ALA A 59 7.42 -2.56 -8.43
N ALA A 60 8.51 -2.51 -9.18
CA ALA A 60 9.82 -2.17 -8.67
C ALA A 60 10.39 -0.97 -9.43
N GLY A 61 11.01 -0.07 -8.71
CA GLY A 61 11.64 1.13 -9.26
C GLY A 61 12.91 1.50 -8.51
N VAL A 62 13.79 2.26 -9.19
CA VAL A 62 15.02 2.75 -8.57
C VAL A 62 14.73 4.05 -7.82
N CYS A 63 15.00 4.07 -6.52
CA CYS A 63 15.00 5.28 -5.72
C CYS A 63 16.35 5.98 -5.88
N SER A 64 16.36 7.15 -6.51
CA SER A 64 17.58 7.91 -6.79
C SER A 64 18.20 8.56 -5.54
N ASP A 65 17.38 8.89 -4.55
CA ASP A 65 17.82 9.52 -3.29
C ASP A 65 16.83 9.16 -2.15
N ILE A 66 17.25 8.26 -1.27
CA ILE A 66 16.43 7.82 -0.12
C ILE A 66 16.10 8.93 0.89
N ARG A 67 16.73 10.09 0.78
CA ARG A 67 16.41 11.27 1.61
C ARG A 67 15.26 12.10 1.05
N LYS A 68 14.74 11.71 -0.12
CA LYS A 68 13.61 12.32 -0.82
C LYS A 68 12.43 11.38 -0.91
N ILE A 69 12.19 10.64 0.16
CA ILE A 69 11.00 9.82 0.32
C ILE A 69 10.00 10.53 1.23
N ILE A 70 8.74 10.19 1.08
CA ILE A 70 7.68 10.60 2.00
C ILE A 70 7.15 9.38 2.75
N THR A 71 6.53 9.64 3.88
CA THR A 71 5.80 8.63 4.67
C THR A 71 4.35 9.04 4.79
N PRO A 72 3.44 8.14 5.15
CA PRO A 72 2.04 8.51 5.37
C PRO A 72 1.81 9.32 6.65
N ALA A 73 2.79 9.39 7.56
CA ALA A 73 2.62 10.06 8.85
C ALA A 73 2.50 11.58 8.69
N ILE A 74 1.36 12.14 9.10
CA ILE A 74 1.11 13.59 9.13
C ILE A 74 2.00 14.27 10.17
N ASP A 75 2.57 15.41 9.80
CA ASP A 75 3.34 16.29 10.67
C ASP A 75 2.54 17.57 11.00
N HIS A 76 2.71 18.10 12.22
CA HIS A 76 2.12 19.38 12.64
C HIS A 76 2.51 20.53 11.74
N ASP A 77 3.78 20.61 11.40
CA ASP A 77 4.35 21.68 10.60
C ASP A 77 4.34 21.36 9.10
N GLY A 78 3.66 20.27 8.70
CA GLY A 78 3.65 19.77 7.33
C GLY A 78 2.78 20.56 6.36
N GLY A 79 1.91 21.44 6.85
CA GLY A 79 0.99 22.23 6.04
C GLY A 79 -0.41 21.61 5.93
N ALA A 80 -1.16 22.05 4.93
CA ALA A 80 -2.54 21.63 4.68
C ALA A 80 -2.63 20.24 4.04
N LEU A 81 -3.83 19.65 4.11
CA LEU A 81 -4.16 18.38 3.47
C LEU A 81 -4.91 18.61 2.16
N PHE A 82 -4.53 17.85 1.16
CA PHE A 82 -5.09 17.90 -0.18
C PHE A 82 -5.54 16.51 -0.63
N TYR A 83 -6.65 16.45 -1.32
CA TYR A 83 -7.14 15.28 -2.05
C TYR A 83 -6.86 15.43 -3.54
N ILE A 84 -6.35 14.39 -4.16
CA ILE A 84 -6.12 14.31 -5.60
C ILE A 84 -6.82 13.06 -6.14
N ASP A 85 -7.77 13.26 -7.03
CA ASP A 85 -8.42 12.15 -7.76
C ASP A 85 -7.55 11.71 -8.94
N LEU A 86 -7.29 10.40 -9.04
CA LEU A 86 -6.59 9.76 -10.15
C LEU A 86 -7.54 8.97 -11.06
N SER A 87 -8.76 8.71 -10.62
CA SER A 87 -9.69 7.81 -11.32
C SER A 87 -10.43 8.46 -12.46
N ARG A 88 -10.76 9.75 -12.32
CA ARG A 88 -11.73 10.47 -13.17
C ARG A 88 -13.07 9.76 -13.32
N GLU A 89 -13.47 9.07 -12.27
CA GLU A 89 -14.77 8.41 -12.16
C GLU A 89 -15.61 9.04 -11.04
N GLY A 90 -16.92 8.85 -11.12
CA GLY A 90 -17.79 9.07 -9.95
C GLY A 90 -17.43 8.11 -8.81
N LEU A 91 -17.62 8.55 -7.58
CA LEU A 91 -17.36 7.74 -6.40
C LEU A 91 -18.28 6.52 -6.36
N VAL A 92 -17.74 5.32 -6.25
CA VAL A 92 -18.46 4.05 -6.29
C VAL A 92 -18.08 3.15 -5.12
N ILE A 93 -19.06 2.33 -4.67
CA ILE A 93 -18.91 1.47 -3.48
C ILE A 93 -18.72 0.00 -3.86
N GLY A 94 -19.01 -0.38 -5.09
CA GLY A 94 -18.93 -1.80 -5.51
C GLY A 94 -17.51 -2.36 -5.34
N GLY A 95 -17.42 -3.56 -4.77
CA GLY A 95 -16.15 -4.24 -4.50
C GLY A 95 -15.37 -3.73 -3.30
N THR A 96 -15.74 -2.58 -2.71
CA THR A 96 -15.01 -2.00 -1.58
C THR A 96 -15.07 -2.88 -0.33
N THR A 97 -14.12 -2.70 0.55
CA THR A 97 -14.11 -3.33 1.89
C THR A 97 -15.39 -3.01 2.66
N PHE A 98 -15.91 -1.77 2.54
CA PHE A 98 -17.18 -1.41 3.15
C PHE A 98 -18.34 -2.27 2.62
N ALA A 99 -18.47 -2.45 1.31
CA ALA A 99 -19.52 -3.30 0.73
C ALA A 99 -19.38 -4.75 1.23
N GLN A 100 -18.17 -5.27 1.31
CA GLN A 100 -17.89 -6.62 1.82
C GLN A 100 -18.30 -6.77 3.30
N THR A 101 -18.07 -5.78 4.16
CA THR A 101 -18.54 -5.81 5.56
C THR A 101 -20.06 -5.87 5.67
N GLN A 102 -20.79 -5.40 4.65
CA GLN A 102 -22.24 -5.49 4.54
C GLN A 102 -22.72 -6.76 3.82
N SER A 103 -21.81 -7.72 3.54
CA SER A 103 -22.09 -8.92 2.74
C SER A 103 -22.66 -8.60 1.34
N LYS A 104 -22.19 -7.50 0.74
CA LYS A 104 -22.58 -7.02 -0.58
C LYS A 104 -21.36 -6.82 -1.47
N ILE A 105 -21.52 -7.01 -2.77
CA ILE A 105 -20.45 -6.74 -3.75
C ILE A 105 -20.71 -5.42 -4.49
N GLY A 106 -21.98 -5.09 -4.76
CA GLY A 106 -22.36 -3.97 -5.62
C GLY A 106 -22.25 -4.29 -7.12
N ASN A 107 -22.61 -3.32 -7.94
CA ASN A 107 -22.72 -3.51 -9.39
C ASN A 107 -21.55 -2.88 -10.17
N LYS A 108 -20.83 -1.95 -9.58
CA LYS A 108 -19.74 -1.24 -10.23
C LYS A 108 -18.57 -1.06 -9.24
N ALA A 109 -17.43 -1.61 -9.60
CA ALA A 109 -16.17 -1.38 -8.89
C ALA A 109 -15.49 -0.12 -9.40
N ALA A 110 -14.62 0.46 -8.57
CA ALA A 110 -13.77 1.58 -8.96
C ALA A 110 -12.80 1.17 -10.08
N GLY A 111 -12.53 2.09 -10.98
CA GLY A 111 -11.61 1.94 -12.09
C GLY A 111 -10.78 3.20 -12.33
N ILE A 112 -10.10 3.23 -13.47
CA ILE A 112 -9.36 4.40 -13.95
C ILE A 112 -9.81 4.67 -15.39
N ASN A 113 -10.52 5.77 -15.60
CA ASN A 113 -11.07 6.09 -16.91
C ASN A 113 -10.04 6.68 -17.88
N ASP A 114 -8.98 7.29 -17.36
CA ASP A 114 -7.98 7.99 -18.17
C ASP A 114 -6.55 7.65 -17.70
N PRO A 115 -5.93 6.62 -18.29
CA PRO A 115 -4.56 6.23 -17.96
C PRO A 115 -3.52 7.34 -18.20
N ILE A 116 -3.75 8.20 -19.18
CA ILE A 116 -2.84 9.32 -19.50
C ILE A 116 -2.90 10.38 -18.40
N TYR A 117 -4.10 10.68 -17.93
CA TYR A 117 -4.27 11.57 -16.78
C TYR A 117 -3.65 10.96 -15.52
N PHE A 118 -3.88 9.68 -15.26
CA PHE A 118 -3.26 8.97 -14.14
C PHE A 118 -1.73 9.12 -14.17
N LYS A 119 -1.10 8.85 -15.30
CA LYS A 119 0.34 9.02 -15.49
C LYS A 119 0.78 10.46 -15.24
N LYS A 120 0.06 11.43 -15.76
CA LYS A 120 0.33 12.85 -15.56
C LYS A 120 0.31 13.25 -14.07
N VAL A 121 -0.69 12.79 -13.34
CA VAL A 121 -0.78 13.02 -11.88
C VAL A 121 0.38 12.36 -11.16
N PHE A 122 0.69 11.11 -11.49
CA PHE A 122 1.82 10.40 -10.92
C PHE A 122 3.14 11.16 -11.11
N GLU A 123 3.44 11.62 -12.32
CA GLU A 123 4.64 12.40 -12.63
C GLU A 123 4.67 13.74 -11.88
N PHE A 124 3.55 14.42 -11.77
CA PHE A 124 3.39 15.66 -11.01
C PHE A 124 3.76 15.43 -9.53
N ILE A 125 3.21 14.40 -8.89
CA ILE A 125 3.49 14.05 -7.50
C ILE A 125 4.96 13.66 -7.31
N GLN A 126 5.54 12.86 -8.21
CA GLN A 126 6.95 12.48 -8.14
C GLN A 126 7.89 13.70 -8.22
N ASN A 127 7.54 14.71 -9.01
CA ASN A 127 8.31 15.95 -9.06
C ASN A 127 8.21 16.74 -7.75
N LEU A 128 7.02 16.88 -7.17
CA LEU A 128 6.84 17.54 -5.89
C LEU A 128 7.60 16.83 -4.75
N ILE A 129 7.65 15.51 -4.76
CA ILE A 129 8.47 14.73 -3.80
C ILE A 129 9.96 15.03 -3.98
N LYS A 130 10.46 15.05 -5.23
CA LYS A 130 11.85 15.39 -5.53
C LYS A 130 12.23 16.79 -5.07
N GLU A 131 11.31 17.72 -5.16
CA GLU A 131 11.46 19.13 -4.73
C GLU A 131 11.22 19.32 -3.23
N LYS A 132 10.80 18.27 -2.51
CA LYS A 132 10.45 18.27 -1.07
C LYS A 132 9.28 19.18 -0.72
N GLU A 133 8.34 19.34 -1.63
CA GLU A 133 7.14 20.14 -1.43
C GLU A 133 6.00 19.34 -0.76
N ILE A 134 6.07 18.01 -0.79
CA ILE A 134 5.17 17.10 -0.07
C ILE A 134 5.85 16.62 1.19
N THR A 135 5.17 16.73 2.33
CA THR A 135 5.66 16.35 3.65
C THR A 135 5.15 14.98 4.10
N ALA A 136 3.94 14.61 3.69
CA ALA A 136 3.33 13.29 3.90
C ALA A 136 2.40 12.93 2.74
N GLY A 137 2.15 11.64 2.52
CA GLY A 137 1.21 11.21 1.50
C GLY A 137 0.83 9.75 1.65
N HIS A 138 -0.43 9.44 1.29
CA HIS A 138 -0.99 8.10 1.31
C HIS A 138 -1.97 7.93 0.14
N ASP A 139 -1.97 6.78 -0.46
CA ASP A 139 -2.99 6.39 -1.45
C ASP A 139 -4.31 6.05 -0.74
N ILE A 140 -5.41 6.31 -1.43
CA ILE A 140 -6.72 5.82 -0.99
C ILE A 140 -6.80 4.34 -1.35
N SER A 141 -6.94 3.50 -0.34
CA SER A 141 -7.01 2.05 -0.48
C SER A 141 -8.19 1.46 0.32
N SER A 142 -8.03 0.26 0.87
CA SER A 142 -9.08 -0.42 1.63
C SER A 142 -9.65 0.42 2.75
N GLY A 143 -10.97 0.61 2.75
CA GLY A 143 -11.67 1.46 3.71
C GLY A 143 -11.86 2.91 3.28
N GLY A 144 -11.32 3.30 2.11
CA GLY A 144 -11.56 4.60 1.50
C GLY A 144 -10.88 5.79 2.20
N MET A 145 -11.34 6.98 1.86
CA MET A 145 -10.75 8.25 2.32
C MET A 145 -10.75 8.39 3.85
N LEU A 146 -11.81 7.95 4.52
CA LEU A 146 -11.93 8.06 5.97
C LEU A 146 -10.84 7.26 6.68
N VAL A 147 -10.62 6.01 6.25
CA VAL A 147 -9.59 5.15 6.85
C VAL A 147 -8.20 5.67 6.50
N THR A 148 -7.95 6.09 5.27
CA THR A 148 -6.69 6.71 4.85
C THR A 148 -6.31 7.90 5.74
N LEU A 149 -7.23 8.81 6.02
CA LEU A 149 -6.99 9.98 6.88
C LEU A 149 -6.68 9.58 8.33
N LEU A 150 -7.38 8.57 8.85
CA LEU A 150 -7.11 8.02 10.18
C LEU A 150 -5.74 7.37 10.25
N GLU A 151 -5.39 6.53 9.27
CA GLU A 151 -4.08 5.85 9.18
C GLU A 151 -2.93 6.85 9.10
N MET A 152 -3.09 7.94 8.35
CA MET A 152 -2.11 9.02 8.31
C MET A 152 -1.92 9.73 9.66
N ALA A 153 -2.97 9.79 10.48
CA ALA A 153 -2.94 10.43 11.79
C ALA A 153 -2.44 9.50 12.92
N PHE A 154 -2.59 8.17 12.80
CA PHE A 154 -2.27 7.20 13.86
C PHE A 154 -0.82 7.25 14.38
N PRO A 155 0.21 7.50 13.57
CA PRO A 155 1.59 7.54 14.04
C PRO A 155 1.89 8.68 15.01
N ASN A 156 1.16 9.79 14.93
CA ASN A 156 1.40 10.95 15.76
C ASN A 156 0.34 11.04 16.89
N PRO A 157 0.73 10.89 18.16
CA PRO A 157 -0.21 10.84 19.29
C PRO A 157 -0.86 12.19 19.63
N ASN A 158 -0.43 13.29 19.00
CA ASN A 158 -0.91 14.64 19.29
C ASN A 158 -1.32 15.39 18.01
N ILE A 159 -2.08 14.73 17.15
CA ILE A 159 -2.60 15.25 15.89
C ILE A 159 -4.12 15.44 15.99
N SER A 160 -4.61 16.57 15.50
CA SER A 160 -6.02 16.78 15.15
C SER A 160 -6.14 17.23 13.70
N LEU A 161 -7.21 16.80 13.05
CA LEU A 161 -7.54 17.19 11.69
C LEU A 161 -8.85 17.94 11.69
N THR A 162 -8.90 19.06 10.95
CA THR A 162 -10.14 19.79 10.66
C THR A 162 -10.35 19.75 9.16
N LEU A 163 -11.34 18.99 8.73
CA LEU A 163 -11.58 18.65 7.33
C LEU A 163 -12.88 19.24 6.82
N ASP A 164 -12.84 19.84 5.65
CA ASP A 164 -14.00 20.27 4.90
C ASP A 164 -14.11 19.48 3.60
N LEU A 165 -14.89 18.43 3.61
CA LEU A 165 -15.09 17.55 2.46
C LEU A 165 -16.26 17.98 1.56
N ARG A 166 -16.93 19.12 1.86
CA ARG A 166 -17.97 19.72 1.01
C ARG A 166 -17.42 20.17 -0.34
N VAL A 167 -16.11 20.33 -0.43
CA VAL A 167 -15.39 20.64 -1.68
C VAL A 167 -15.39 19.49 -2.69
N ILE A 168 -15.71 18.27 -2.24
CA ILE A 168 -15.80 17.08 -3.09
C ILE A 168 -17.27 16.89 -3.48
N ASP A 169 -17.53 16.90 -4.78
CA ASP A 169 -18.88 16.65 -5.30
C ASP A 169 -19.26 15.18 -5.11
N CYS A 170 -20.15 14.92 -4.17
CA CYS A 170 -20.60 13.59 -3.83
C CYS A 170 -22.04 13.59 -3.32
N LEU A 171 -22.80 12.54 -3.67
CA LEU A 171 -24.22 12.39 -3.35
C LEU A 171 -24.48 12.16 -1.87
N ASP A 172 -23.63 11.34 -1.21
CA ASP A 172 -23.80 10.95 0.18
C ASP A 172 -22.47 10.65 0.87
N ASP A 173 -22.52 10.63 2.20
CA ASP A 173 -21.34 10.47 3.04
C ASP A 173 -20.76 9.05 2.99
N VAL A 174 -21.57 8.04 2.66
CA VAL A 174 -21.07 6.65 2.52
C VAL A 174 -20.16 6.54 1.31
N HIS A 175 -20.58 7.08 0.17
CA HIS A 175 -19.71 7.16 -1.01
C HIS A 175 -18.48 8.03 -0.74
N LEU A 176 -18.65 9.19 -0.10
CA LEU A 176 -17.55 10.09 0.21
C LEU A 176 -16.47 9.44 1.08
N PHE A 177 -16.87 8.70 2.12
CA PHE A 177 -15.95 8.13 3.09
C PHE A 177 -15.34 6.81 2.66
N PHE A 178 -16.11 5.93 2.00
CA PHE A 178 -15.76 4.53 1.82
C PHE A 178 -15.53 4.10 0.38
N THR A 179 -15.54 5.04 -0.57
CA THR A 179 -15.08 4.73 -1.92
C THR A 179 -13.60 4.41 -1.93
N GLU A 180 -13.22 3.41 -2.71
CA GLU A 180 -11.83 3.00 -2.93
C GLU A 180 -11.38 3.38 -4.35
N ASN A 181 -11.94 4.46 -4.90
CA ASN A 181 -11.46 5.04 -6.16
C ASN A 181 -10.00 5.48 -6.00
N SER A 182 -9.20 5.25 -7.05
CA SER A 182 -7.79 5.65 -7.05
C SER A 182 -7.64 7.14 -6.77
N GLY A 183 -6.98 7.46 -5.67
CA GLY A 183 -6.77 8.81 -5.20
C GLY A 183 -5.60 8.90 -4.22
N LEU A 184 -5.18 10.11 -3.90
CA LEU A 184 -4.12 10.39 -2.95
C LEU A 184 -4.58 11.43 -1.94
N ILE A 185 -4.20 11.24 -0.68
CA ILE A 185 -4.18 12.28 0.33
C ILE A 185 -2.73 12.69 0.54
N ILE A 186 -2.45 13.96 0.39
CA ILE A 186 -1.09 14.50 0.57
C ILE A 186 -1.12 15.70 1.51
N GLN A 187 0.00 15.92 2.20
CA GLN A 187 0.23 17.07 3.03
C GLN A 187 1.32 17.96 2.41
N SER A 188 1.07 19.27 2.37
CA SER A 188 2.02 20.23 1.82
C SER A 188 1.87 21.61 2.45
N LYS A 189 3.00 22.34 2.51
CA LYS A 189 3.02 23.77 2.88
C LYS A 189 2.65 24.70 1.72
N MET A 190 2.70 24.18 0.51
CA MET A 190 2.33 24.94 -0.69
C MET A 190 0.81 24.94 -0.89
N ALA A 191 0.30 25.97 -1.55
CA ALA A 191 -1.05 26.00 -2.12
C ALA A 191 -1.06 25.14 -3.40
N LEU A 192 -1.22 23.83 -3.24
CA LEU A 192 -1.11 22.86 -4.33
C LEU A 192 -2.29 22.91 -5.31
N ASP A 193 -3.45 23.34 -4.86
CA ASP A 193 -4.66 23.47 -5.66
C ASP A 193 -4.45 24.39 -6.87
N GLU A 194 -3.86 25.56 -6.68
CA GLU A 194 -3.54 26.48 -7.78
C GLU A 194 -2.47 25.93 -8.73
N LEU A 195 -1.43 25.29 -8.20
CA LEU A 195 -0.38 24.69 -9.01
C LEU A 195 -0.91 23.52 -9.84
N ALA A 196 -1.69 22.64 -9.22
CA ALA A 196 -2.32 21.50 -9.86
C ALA A 196 -3.28 21.94 -10.96
N LYS A 197 -4.10 22.97 -10.70
CA LYS A 197 -5.04 23.54 -11.68
C LYS A 197 -4.33 24.02 -12.95
N ARG A 198 -3.19 24.72 -12.81
CA ARG A 198 -2.35 25.13 -13.96
C ARG A 198 -1.84 23.93 -14.77
N ASN A 199 -1.67 22.79 -14.12
CA ASN A 199 -1.30 21.55 -14.75
C ASN A 199 -2.53 20.71 -15.19
N GLY A 200 -3.75 21.21 -15.09
CA GLY A 200 -4.98 20.48 -15.44
C GLY A 200 -5.18 19.22 -14.58
N ILE A 201 -4.81 19.31 -13.29
CA ILE A 201 -4.96 18.25 -12.29
C ILE A 201 -6.00 18.70 -11.29
N ASN A 202 -6.93 17.79 -10.94
CA ASN A 202 -7.92 18.02 -9.91
C ASN A 202 -7.30 17.75 -8.53
N CYS A 203 -6.97 18.82 -7.82
CA CYS A 203 -6.40 18.79 -6.48
C CYS A 203 -7.21 19.75 -5.61
N LEU A 204 -7.75 19.23 -4.52
CA LEU A 204 -8.65 19.97 -3.64
C LEU A 204 -8.01 20.08 -2.25
N LYS A 205 -7.91 21.30 -1.72
CA LYS A 205 -7.61 21.46 -0.29
C LYS A 205 -8.80 20.94 0.51
N ILE A 206 -8.56 19.96 1.39
CA ILE A 206 -9.59 19.30 2.18
C ILE A 206 -9.49 19.61 3.67
N GLY A 207 -8.43 20.25 4.15
CA GLY A 207 -8.35 20.63 5.55
C GLY A 207 -6.98 21.01 6.04
N ASP A 208 -6.92 21.19 7.33
CA ASP A 208 -5.74 21.66 8.06
C ASP A 208 -5.43 20.75 9.27
N VAL A 209 -4.17 20.76 9.67
CA VAL A 209 -3.63 19.97 10.78
C VAL A 209 -3.40 20.86 11.97
N THR A 210 -3.79 20.39 13.16
CA THR A 210 -3.60 21.10 14.42
C THR A 210 -3.17 20.13 15.54
N HIS A 211 -2.87 20.66 16.71
CA HIS A 211 -2.61 19.84 17.90
C HIS A 211 -3.90 19.28 18.47
N GLY A 212 -3.89 18.04 18.94
CA GLY A 212 -5.00 17.40 19.59
C GLY A 212 -5.06 15.90 19.35
N LYS A 213 -6.28 15.34 19.35
CA LYS A 213 -6.51 13.89 19.21
C LYS A 213 -7.80 13.57 18.46
N THR A 214 -8.33 14.54 17.73
CA THR A 214 -9.62 14.38 17.07
C THR A 214 -9.55 14.71 15.60
N MET A 215 -10.37 14.03 14.80
CA MET A 215 -10.62 14.38 13.43
C MET A 215 -12.05 14.89 13.30
N ASN A 216 -12.19 16.17 12.96
CA ASN A 216 -13.46 16.83 12.70
C ASN A 216 -13.67 16.87 11.19
N VAL A 217 -14.80 16.36 10.72
CA VAL A 217 -15.11 16.27 9.29
C VAL A 217 -16.45 16.95 9.04
N SER A 218 -16.45 17.95 8.17
CA SER A 218 -17.67 18.60 7.66
C SER A 218 -17.99 18.09 6.27
N THR A 219 -19.20 17.60 6.06
CA THR A 219 -19.74 17.18 4.76
C THR A 219 -21.00 18.01 4.43
N SER A 220 -21.56 17.83 3.25
CA SER A 220 -22.83 18.44 2.87
C SER A 220 -24.02 17.92 3.71
N ASN A 221 -23.87 16.73 4.33
CA ASN A 221 -24.95 16.07 5.07
C ASN A 221 -24.78 16.19 6.60
N GLY A 222 -23.61 16.58 7.10
CA GLY A 222 -23.40 16.69 8.54
C GLY A 222 -21.96 16.97 8.96
N ASN A 223 -21.78 16.93 10.29
CA ASN A 223 -20.46 17.04 10.91
C ASN A 223 -20.18 15.79 11.73
N TYR A 224 -18.97 15.29 11.63
CA TYR A 224 -18.53 14.06 12.28
C TYR A 224 -17.30 14.34 13.14
N LEU A 225 -17.25 13.68 14.29
CA LEU A 225 -16.12 13.76 15.22
C LEU A 225 -15.59 12.35 15.47
N PHE A 226 -14.31 12.14 15.16
CA PHE A 226 -13.61 10.88 15.39
C PHE A 226 -12.51 11.09 16.45
N ASP A 227 -12.47 10.22 17.45
CA ASP A 227 -11.38 10.12 18.41
C ASP A 227 -10.26 9.27 17.79
N ILE A 228 -9.15 9.88 17.40
CA ILE A 228 -8.06 9.22 16.69
C ILE A 228 -7.45 8.07 17.51
N PRO A 229 -7.06 8.24 18.80
CA PRO A 229 -6.57 7.15 19.62
C PRO A 229 -7.53 5.96 19.71
N LYS A 230 -8.82 6.21 19.91
CA LYS A 230 -9.84 5.15 19.98
C LYS A 230 -9.93 4.35 18.68
N HIS A 231 -9.93 5.04 17.53
CA HIS A 231 -9.99 4.38 16.22
C HIS A 231 -8.70 3.63 15.90
N ARG A 232 -7.53 4.14 16.32
CA ARG A 232 -6.26 3.45 16.22
C ARG A 232 -6.26 2.14 17.02
N ASP A 233 -6.71 2.18 18.28
CA ASP A 233 -6.79 1.00 19.14
C ASP A 233 -7.74 -0.05 18.54
N PHE A 234 -8.86 0.38 17.98
CA PHE A 234 -9.79 -0.48 17.27
C PHE A 234 -9.17 -1.11 16.01
N TRP A 235 -8.45 -0.32 15.21
CA TRP A 235 -7.75 -0.80 14.02
C TRP A 235 -6.72 -1.91 14.35
N TYR A 236 -5.93 -1.73 15.40
CA TYR A 236 -5.00 -2.75 15.88
C TYR A 236 -5.70 -4.00 16.46
N SER A 237 -6.85 -3.84 17.10
CA SER A 237 -7.57 -4.95 17.73
C SER A 237 -8.01 -6.02 16.75
N THR A 238 -8.36 -5.65 15.52
CA THR A 238 -8.79 -6.59 14.47
C THR A 238 -7.69 -7.63 14.16
N SER A 239 -6.43 -7.20 14.03
CA SER A 239 -5.30 -8.11 13.81
C SER A 239 -5.08 -9.05 14.98
N THR A 240 -5.39 -8.63 16.21
CA THR A 240 -5.22 -9.44 17.42
C THR A 240 -6.17 -10.64 17.44
N LEU A 241 -7.34 -10.54 16.88
CA LEU A 241 -8.29 -11.65 16.77
C LEU A 241 -7.70 -12.80 15.93
N LEU A 242 -7.08 -12.47 14.80
CA LEU A 242 -6.41 -13.46 13.95
C LEU A 242 -5.14 -14.00 14.61
N ASP A 243 -4.36 -13.12 15.22
CA ASP A 243 -3.13 -13.45 15.93
C ASP A 243 -3.37 -14.47 17.05
N ALA A 244 -4.44 -14.27 17.84
CA ALA A 244 -4.85 -15.18 18.90
C ALA A 244 -5.26 -16.58 18.40
N GLN A 245 -5.65 -16.71 17.14
CA GLN A 245 -5.94 -17.99 16.49
C GLN A 245 -4.67 -18.71 15.99
N GLN A 246 -3.64 -17.95 15.64
CA GLN A 246 -2.40 -18.46 15.02
C GLN A 246 -1.25 -18.64 16.01
N THR A 247 -1.30 -17.93 17.14
CA THR A 247 -0.23 -17.92 18.14
C THR A 247 -0.80 -18.13 19.55
N ASN A 248 0.03 -17.94 20.57
CA ASN A 248 -0.43 -17.94 21.96
C ASN A 248 -1.27 -16.68 22.24
N GLY A 249 -2.53 -16.87 22.68
CA GLY A 249 -3.48 -15.79 22.91
C GLY A 249 -3.01 -14.73 23.92
N ASP A 250 -2.25 -15.12 24.94
CA ASP A 250 -1.70 -14.17 25.93
C ASP A 250 -0.63 -13.28 25.30
N LEU A 251 0.21 -13.83 24.42
CA LEU A 251 1.22 -13.05 23.69
C LEU A 251 0.57 -12.11 22.67
N ALA A 252 -0.48 -12.54 21.98
CA ALA A 252 -1.25 -11.70 21.09
C ALA A 252 -1.87 -10.51 21.86
N GLN A 253 -2.43 -10.76 23.03
CA GLN A 253 -2.98 -9.70 23.87
C GLN A 253 -1.91 -8.75 24.40
N GLN A 254 -0.76 -9.25 24.82
CA GLN A 254 0.38 -8.41 25.22
C GLN A 254 0.89 -7.53 24.06
N ARG A 255 0.92 -8.05 22.84
CA ARG A 255 1.28 -7.28 21.66
C ARG A 255 0.30 -6.11 21.45
N LEU A 256 -1.01 -6.37 21.56
CA LEU A 256 -2.02 -5.32 21.47
C LEU A 256 -1.83 -4.24 22.54
N GLN A 257 -1.57 -4.62 23.78
CA GLN A 257 -1.37 -3.66 24.89
C GLN A 257 -0.10 -2.82 24.75
N ASN A 258 0.88 -3.30 23.99
CA ASN A 258 2.20 -2.70 23.88
C ASN A 258 2.51 -2.09 22.49
N TYR A 259 1.61 -2.17 21.50
CA TYR A 259 1.91 -1.69 20.14
C TYR A 259 2.32 -0.20 20.10
N ALA A 260 1.75 0.63 20.97
CA ALA A 260 2.08 2.06 21.07
C ALA A 260 3.39 2.32 21.83
N LYS A 261 3.94 1.30 22.49
CA LYS A 261 5.20 1.39 23.24
C LYS A 261 6.30 0.77 22.38
N GLN A 262 7.05 1.54 21.65
CA GLN A 262 8.15 1.05 20.83
C GLN A 262 9.40 0.79 21.70
N PRO A 263 9.51 -0.39 22.37
CA PRO A 263 10.58 -0.64 23.34
C PRO A 263 11.92 -0.96 22.67
N LEU A 264 11.90 -1.38 21.39
CA LEU A 264 13.10 -1.76 20.68
C LEU A 264 13.90 -0.52 20.28
N LYS A 265 15.04 -0.34 20.93
CA LYS A 265 16.03 0.70 20.60
C LYS A 265 17.31 0.02 20.18
N PHE A 266 17.68 0.18 18.93
CA PHE A 266 18.93 -0.36 18.41
C PHE A 266 20.06 0.64 18.66
N LYS A 267 21.10 0.18 19.35
CA LYS A 267 22.33 0.94 19.54
C LYS A 267 23.46 0.19 18.85
N PHE A 268 23.87 0.68 17.73
CA PHE A 268 25.00 0.12 17.00
C PHE A 268 26.31 0.50 17.68
N PRO A 269 27.33 -0.38 17.68
CA PRO A 269 28.70 -0.02 18.07
C PRO A 269 29.19 1.17 17.23
N THR A 270 30.02 2.03 17.81
CA THR A 270 30.58 3.19 17.10
C THR A 270 31.43 2.82 15.89
N SER A 271 31.95 1.59 15.88
CA SER A 271 32.70 1.01 14.76
C SER A 271 31.81 0.48 13.63
N PHE A 272 30.49 0.40 13.83
CA PHE A 272 29.57 -0.13 12.82
C PHE A 272 29.37 0.89 11.69
N THR A 273 29.81 0.53 10.51
CA THR A 273 29.76 1.38 9.31
C THR A 273 28.55 1.09 8.41
N GLY A 274 27.71 0.13 8.76
CA GLY A 274 26.64 -0.38 7.90
C GLY A 274 27.15 -1.29 6.76
N ARG A 275 28.44 -1.57 6.71
CA ARG A 275 29.05 -2.49 5.74
C ARG A 275 29.41 -3.79 6.45
N LEU A 276 29.22 -4.90 5.75
CA LEU A 276 29.77 -6.18 6.20
C LEU A 276 31.30 -6.08 6.29
N ALA A 277 31.88 -6.68 7.33
CA ALA A 277 33.32 -6.81 7.42
C ALA A 277 33.82 -7.50 6.13
N SER A 278 34.90 -6.98 5.53
CA SER A 278 35.51 -7.66 4.39
C SER A 278 35.82 -9.11 4.78
N ALA A 279 35.48 -10.04 3.89
CA ALA A 279 35.70 -11.47 4.12
C ALA A 279 37.11 -11.72 4.67
N VAL A 280 37.17 -12.43 5.76
CA VAL A 280 38.43 -12.77 6.44
C VAL A 280 39.31 -13.50 5.43
N LYS A 281 40.56 -13.07 5.30
CA LYS A 281 41.57 -13.71 4.43
C LYS A 281 42.06 -15.05 5.04
N HIS A 282 41.16 -16.02 5.14
CA HIS A 282 41.53 -17.39 5.47
C HIS A 282 41.51 -18.27 4.21
N PRO A 283 42.19 -19.43 4.19
CA PRO A 283 42.02 -20.39 3.11
C PRO A 283 40.52 -20.68 2.98
N LYS A 284 39.98 -20.34 1.82
CA LYS A 284 38.53 -20.33 1.58
C LYS A 284 38.03 -21.79 1.59
N ILE A 285 37.11 -22.08 2.48
CA ILE A 285 36.36 -23.33 2.43
C ILE A 285 35.48 -23.27 1.18
N LYS A 286 35.49 -24.31 0.36
CA LYS A 286 34.64 -24.39 -0.82
C LYS A 286 33.20 -24.74 -0.43
N ALA A 287 32.25 -24.08 -1.06
CA ALA A 287 30.82 -24.38 -0.95
C ALA A 287 30.25 -24.46 -2.38
N ALA A 288 29.51 -25.52 -2.68
CA ALA A 288 28.82 -25.65 -3.96
C ALA A 288 27.35 -25.27 -3.81
N VAL A 289 26.86 -24.46 -4.75
CA VAL A 289 25.42 -24.21 -4.95
C VAL A 289 25.00 -25.02 -6.17
N ILE A 290 24.25 -26.10 -5.91
CA ILE A 290 23.76 -26.99 -6.96
C ILE A 290 22.40 -26.45 -7.43
N ARG A 291 22.26 -26.26 -8.72
CA ARG A 291 21.00 -25.77 -9.33
C ARG A 291 20.54 -26.66 -10.46
N GLU A 292 19.27 -26.59 -10.73
CA GLU A 292 18.60 -27.22 -11.86
C GLU A 292 17.79 -26.18 -12.63
N GLN A 293 17.27 -26.55 -13.79
CA GLN A 293 16.39 -25.71 -14.55
C GLN A 293 15.15 -25.31 -13.71
N GLY A 294 14.89 -24.00 -13.62
CA GLY A 294 13.80 -23.45 -12.80
C GLY A 294 14.17 -23.20 -11.33
N SER A 295 15.43 -23.45 -10.91
CA SER A 295 15.92 -23.00 -9.60
C SER A 295 15.85 -21.48 -9.50
N ASN A 296 15.54 -20.97 -8.31
CA ASN A 296 15.66 -19.56 -7.99
C ASN A 296 16.38 -19.40 -6.65
N SER A 297 16.83 -18.18 -6.35
CA SER A 297 17.64 -17.84 -5.17
C SER A 297 19.05 -18.45 -5.17
N GLU A 298 19.53 -19.05 -6.24
CA GLU A 298 20.90 -19.56 -6.38
C GLU A 298 21.94 -18.43 -6.32
N ARG A 299 21.60 -17.26 -6.87
CA ARG A 299 22.47 -16.06 -6.84
C ARG A 299 22.55 -15.48 -5.45
N GLU A 300 21.43 -15.37 -4.76
CA GLU A 300 21.34 -14.88 -3.37
C GLU A 300 22.09 -15.82 -2.43
N MET A 301 21.95 -17.13 -2.59
CA MET A 301 22.69 -18.12 -1.81
C MET A 301 24.20 -18.04 -2.09
N SER A 302 24.59 -17.95 -3.36
CA SER A 302 25.99 -17.78 -3.75
C SER A 302 26.59 -16.50 -3.15
N ASN A 303 25.87 -15.40 -3.19
CA ASN A 303 26.28 -14.13 -2.59
C ASN A 303 26.39 -14.23 -1.05
N ALA A 304 25.42 -14.85 -0.39
CA ALA A 304 25.45 -15.04 1.06
C ALA A 304 26.66 -15.88 1.50
N LEU A 305 26.93 -16.97 0.81
CA LEU A 305 28.10 -17.81 1.06
C LEU A 305 29.42 -17.05 0.78
N HIS A 306 29.47 -16.27 -0.30
CA HIS A 306 30.63 -15.43 -0.59
C HIS A 306 30.90 -14.39 0.51
N LEU A 307 29.84 -13.72 0.97
CA LEU A 307 29.92 -12.75 2.09
C LEU A 307 30.34 -13.41 3.39
N ALA A 308 29.96 -14.68 3.61
CA ALA A 308 30.39 -15.48 4.76
C ALA A 308 31.84 -15.98 4.65
N GLY A 309 32.53 -15.72 3.53
CA GLY A 309 33.94 -16.05 3.34
C GLY A 309 34.23 -17.36 2.60
N PHE A 310 33.19 -18.00 2.05
CA PHE A 310 33.39 -19.22 1.25
C PHE A 310 33.86 -18.91 -0.18
N GLU A 311 34.60 -19.87 -0.78
CA GLU A 311 34.79 -19.93 -2.22
C GLU A 311 33.63 -20.68 -2.84
N VAL A 312 32.76 -19.94 -3.56
CA VAL A 312 31.52 -20.51 -4.08
C VAL A 312 31.71 -21.08 -5.44
N VAL A 313 31.27 -22.33 -5.63
CA VAL A 313 31.19 -23.01 -6.91
C VAL A 313 29.72 -23.14 -7.31
N ASP A 314 29.37 -22.63 -8.49
CA ASP A 314 28.05 -22.83 -9.08
C ASP A 314 28.12 -24.12 -9.94
N GLY A 315 27.23 -25.05 -9.65
CA GLY A 315 27.17 -26.35 -10.34
C GLY A 315 25.74 -26.63 -10.81
N HIS A 316 25.60 -27.03 -12.07
CA HIS A 316 24.31 -27.54 -12.55
C HIS A 316 24.22 -29.04 -12.28
N MET A 317 23.00 -29.58 -12.14
CA MET A 317 22.79 -31.02 -11.89
C MET A 317 23.38 -31.93 -12.96
N THR A 318 23.74 -31.40 -14.12
CA THR A 318 24.37 -32.14 -15.23
C THR A 318 25.91 -32.04 -15.26
N ASP A 319 26.50 -31.25 -14.35
CA ASP A 319 27.96 -31.13 -14.23
C ASP A 319 28.48 -32.22 -13.30
#